data_236c1f4eccf7ea1623c33c5d7cdc9a9d
#
_entry.id   236c1f4eccf7ea1623c33c5d7cdc9a9d
#
_cell.length_a   1.000
_cell.length_b   1.000
_cell.length_c   1.000
_cell.angle_alpha   90.00
_cell.angle_beta   90.00
_cell.angle_gamma   90.00
#
_symmetry.space_group_name_H-M   'P 1'
#
loop_
_entity.id
_entity.type
_entity.pdbx_description
1 polymer ?
#
loop_
_entity_poly.entity_id
_entity_poly.type
_entity_poly.pdbx_seq_one_letter_code
_entity_poly.pdbx_strand_id
1 'polypeptide(L)'
;MRNKTSAVVLASAMAAGSVLLSAPVASAAAYCSSSGYTSSGLPTERCTSLSNGVVYHKKDYNNPTSIYTTYSKTGGSSVSVRLGYSMSGSTTYSGYFSIGSGQTVQKSWSKSGAYMCYNSTGVLNYSGGTFQTPSAHC
;
A
#
# COMPACT_ATOMS: atom_id res chain seq x y z
N MET A 1 -75.36 -14.29 -30.91
CA MET A 1 -74.48 -13.26 -30.33
C MET A 1 -73.48 -13.96 -29.45
N ARG A 2 -72.22 -14.06 -29.87
CA ARG A 2 -71.15 -14.75 -29.13
C ARG A 2 -70.13 -13.73 -28.67
N ASN A 3 -70.05 -13.51 -27.35
CA ASN A 3 -69.04 -12.71 -26.72
C ASN A 3 -67.75 -13.52 -26.62
N LYS A 4 -66.68 -13.06 -27.25
CA LYS A 4 -65.36 -13.60 -27.06
C LYS A 4 -64.59 -12.74 -26.04
N THR A 5 -64.40 -13.30 -24.87
CA THR A 5 -63.56 -12.70 -23.80
C THR A 5 -62.12 -13.05 -24.08
N SER A 6 -61.30 -12.05 -24.39
CA SER A 6 -59.85 -12.23 -24.52
C SER A 6 -59.19 -12.10 -23.16
N ALA A 7 -58.57 -13.15 -22.71
CA ALA A 7 -57.72 -13.13 -21.50
C ALA A 7 -56.35 -12.57 -21.83
N VAL A 8 -55.98 -11.48 -21.18
CA VAL A 8 -54.65 -10.91 -21.24
C VAL A 8 -53.78 -11.60 -20.16
N VAL A 9 -52.79 -12.36 -20.60
CA VAL A 9 -51.81 -12.96 -19.70
C VAL A 9 -50.69 -11.93 -19.49
N LEU A 10 -50.59 -11.38 -18.28
CA LEU A 10 -49.50 -10.56 -17.84
C LEU A 10 -48.34 -11.48 -17.41
N ALA A 11 -47.31 -11.56 -18.22
CA ALA A 11 -46.04 -12.20 -17.85
C ALA A 11 -45.22 -11.25 -17.00
N SER A 12 -45.12 -11.52 -15.70
CA SER A 12 -44.24 -10.80 -14.77
C SER A 12 -42.84 -11.33 -14.93
N ALA A 13 -41.94 -10.56 -15.55
CA ALA A 13 -40.50 -10.85 -15.59
C ALA A 13 -39.89 -10.49 -14.22
N MET A 14 -39.56 -11.50 -13.42
CA MET A 14 -38.72 -11.33 -12.23
C MET A 14 -37.27 -11.18 -12.68
N ALA A 15 -36.74 -9.96 -12.63
CA ALA A 15 -35.31 -9.70 -12.75
C ALA A 15 -34.65 -10.11 -11.44
N ALA A 16 -33.97 -11.28 -11.42
CA ALA A 16 -33.11 -11.68 -10.33
C ALA A 16 -31.83 -10.83 -10.37
N GLY A 17 -31.82 -9.77 -9.59
CA GLY A 17 -30.61 -8.97 -9.37
C GLY A 17 -29.59 -9.77 -8.56
N SER A 18 -28.53 -10.25 -9.21
CA SER A 18 -27.39 -10.86 -8.53
C SER A 18 -26.61 -9.77 -7.80
N VAL A 19 -26.81 -9.66 -6.49
CA VAL A 19 -25.96 -8.83 -5.63
C VAL A 19 -24.63 -9.57 -5.50
N LEU A 20 -23.62 -9.11 -6.24
CA LEU A 20 -22.23 -9.53 -6.04
C LEU A 20 -21.78 -8.96 -4.69
N LEU A 21 -21.88 -9.74 -3.64
CA LEU A 21 -21.23 -9.48 -2.37
C LEU A 21 -19.71 -9.61 -2.63
N SER A 22 -19.05 -8.50 -2.90
CA SER A 22 -17.60 -8.44 -2.84
C SER A 22 -17.18 -8.70 -1.39
N ALA A 23 -16.67 -9.90 -1.12
CA ALA A 23 -16.06 -10.20 0.16
C ALA A 23 -14.94 -9.18 0.41
N PRO A 24 -14.83 -8.59 1.62
CA PRO A 24 -13.71 -7.72 1.95
C PRO A 24 -12.45 -8.56 1.81
N VAL A 25 -11.53 -8.17 0.92
CA VAL A 25 -10.18 -8.73 0.90
C VAL A 25 -9.60 -8.44 2.28
N ALA A 26 -9.37 -9.49 3.06
CA ALA A 26 -8.67 -9.37 4.32
C ALA A 26 -7.30 -8.76 4.02
N SER A 27 -7.13 -7.48 4.33
CA SER A 27 -5.82 -6.85 4.29
C SER A 27 -4.93 -7.59 5.27
N ALA A 28 -3.84 -8.19 4.79
CA ALA A 28 -2.85 -8.79 5.68
C ALA A 28 -2.46 -7.73 6.72
N ALA A 29 -2.56 -8.10 8.01
CA ALA A 29 -2.25 -7.18 9.09
C ALA A 29 -0.85 -6.62 8.88
N ALA A 30 -0.72 -5.29 8.91
CA ALA A 30 0.56 -4.61 8.76
C ALA A 30 1.48 -5.06 9.91
N TYR A 31 2.57 -5.73 9.59
CA TYR A 31 3.51 -6.29 10.56
C TYR A 31 4.88 -5.61 10.44
N CYS A 32 5.41 -5.24 11.60
CA CYS A 32 6.79 -4.83 11.76
C CYS A 32 7.27 -5.25 13.14
N SER A 33 8.40 -5.96 13.22
CA SER A 33 8.98 -6.34 14.51
C SER A 33 9.50 -5.10 15.26
N SER A 34 9.69 -5.20 16.57
CA SER A 34 10.27 -4.13 17.39
C SER A 34 11.71 -3.77 16.98
N SER A 35 12.42 -4.69 16.33
CA SER A 35 13.77 -4.45 15.78
C SER A 35 13.74 -3.93 14.33
N GLY A 36 12.55 -3.67 13.78
CA GLY A 36 12.38 -3.06 12.45
C GLY A 36 12.59 -4.03 11.28
N TYR A 37 12.31 -5.32 11.49
CA TYR A 37 12.28 -6.31 10.42
C TYR A 37 10.85 -6.60 9.97
N THR A 38 10.66 -6.79 8.68
CA THR A 38 9.44 -7.34 8.09
C THR A 38 9.30 -8.83 8.43
N SER A 39 8.20 -9.45 8.05
CA SER A 39 7.99 -10.90 8.22
C SER A 39 9.01 -11.76 7.46
N SER A 40 9.66 -11.23 6.44
CA SER A 40 10.72 -11.94 5.71
C SER A 40 12.01 -12.07 6.53
N GLY A 41 12.25 -11.18 7.49
CA GLY A 41 13.48 -11.12 8.28
C GLY A 41 14.73 -10.72 7.48
N LEU A 42 14.57 -10.30 6.22
CA LEU A 42 15.71 -9.96 5.37
C LEU A 42 16.28 -8.59 5.73
N PRO A 43 17.62 -8.44 5.75
CA PRO A 43 18.27 -7.16 6.06
C PRO A 43 18.03 -6.09 4.97
N THR A 44 17.67 -6.50 3.75
CA THR A 44 17.27 -5.61 2.65
C THR A 44 15.83 -5.12 2.76
N GLU A 45 15.06 -5.62 3.74
CA GLU A 45 13.67 -5.25 3.99
C GLU A 45 13.51 -4.79 5.44
N ARG A 46 13.23 -3.51 5.62
CA ARG A 46 13.10 -2.90 6.94
C ARG A 46 11.75 -2.19 7.08
N CYS A 47 11.32 -1.99 8.31
CA CYS A 47 10.06 -1.31 8.58
C CYS A 47 10.10 -0.51 9.89
N THR A 48 9.10 0.36 10.04
CA THR A 48 8.85 1.12 11.27
C THR A 48 7.35 1.16 11.52
N SER A 49 6.95 0.74 12.72
CA SER A 49 5.57 0.88 13.18
C SER A 49 5.31 2.31 13.64
N LEU A 50 4.19 2.86 13.21
CA LEU A 50 3.64 4.15 13.62
C LEU A 50 2.29 3.93 14.30
N SER A 51 1.77 4.93 15.01
CA SER A 51 0.46 4.85 15.67
C SER A 51 -0.69 4.52 14.70
N ASN A 52 -0.59 4.95 13.44
CA ASN A 52 -1.63 4.81 12.43
C ASN A 52 -1.20 3.96 11.21
N GLY A 53 -0.16 3.14 11.34
CA GLY A 53 0.27 2.29 10.23
C GLY A 53 1.72 1.83 10.31
N VAL A 54 2.21 1.30 9.21
CA VAL A 54 3.58 0.81 9.08
C VAL A 54 4.21 1.34 7.81
N VAL A 55 5.42 1.85 7.92
CA VAL A 55 6.28 2.19 6.78
C VAL A 55 7.22 1.04 6.52
N TYR A 56 7.30 0.60 5.28
CA TYR A 56 8.20 -0.44 4.80
C TYR A 56 9.19 0.15 3.82
N HIS A 57 10.40 -0.40 3.83
CA HIS A 57 11.45 -0.10 2.87
C HIS A 57 12.07 -1.40 2.39
N LYS A 58 12.22 -1.53 1.08
CA LYS A 58 12.76 -2.72 0.46
C LYS A 58 13.65 -2.36 -0.72
N LYS A 59 14.70 -3.16 -0.91
CA LYS A 59 15.51 -3.17 -2.13
C LYS A 59 15.46 -4.54 -2.77
N ASP A 60 15.23 -4.56 -4.08
CA ASP A 60 15.25 -5.76 -4.91
C ASP A 60 16.22 -5.53 -6.06
N TYR A 61 16.82 -6.62 -6.51
CA TYR A 61 17.74 -6.65 -7.64
C TYR A 61 19.01 -5.82 -7.43
N ASN A 62 20.00 -6.11 -8.22
CA ASN A 62 21.28 -5.46 -8.13
C ASN A 62 21.79 -5.16 -9.56
N ASN A 63 21.69 -3.89 -9.95
CA ASN A 63 22.07 -3.36 -11.25
C ASN A 63 21.02 -3.59 -12.39
N PRO A 64 20.02 -2.71 -12.54
CA PRO A 64 19.73 -1.59 -11.65
C PRO A 64 19.17 -2.05 -10.30
N THR A 65 19.43 -1.29 -9.25
CA THR A 65 18.81 -1.54 -7.95
C THR A 65 17.39 -0.95 -7.94
N SER A 66 16.41 -1.79 -7.63
CA SER A 66 15.04 -1.35 -7.41
C SER A 66 14.82 -1.05 -5.95
N ILE A 67 14.25 0.11 -5.66
CA ILE A 67 14.04 0.64 -4.31
C ILE A 67 12.54 0.90 -4.13
N TYR A 68 11.98 0.45 -3.02
CA TYR A 68 10.56 0.59 -2.72
C TYR A 68 10.39 1.19 -1.33
N THR A 69 9.46 2.10 -1.19
CA THR A 69 8.94 2.54 0.10
C THR A 69 7.43 2.47 0.07
N THR A 70 6.86 1.82 1.07
CA THR A 70 5.42 1.53 1.17
C THR A 70 4.90 2.06 2.49
N TYR A 71 3.73 2.70 2.47
CA TYR A 71 3.00 3.03 3.68
C TYR A 71 1.67 2.29 3.70
N SER A 72 1.46 1.48 4.72
CA SER A 72 0.18 0.81 5.01
C SER A 72 -0.46 1.54 6.18
N LYS A 73 -1.50 2.33 5.90
CA LYS A 73 -2.21 3.11 6.91
C LYS A 73 -3.34 2.26 7.50
N THR A 74 -3.31 2.04 8.81
CA THR A 74 -4.25 1.15 9.51
C THR A 74 -5.30 1.90 10.32
N GLY A 75 -5.12 3.20 10.55
CA GLY A 75 -6.06 3.98 11.37
C GLY A 75 -5.94 5.48 11.15
N GLY A 76 -6.76 6.25 11.87
CA GLY A 76 -6.81 7.71 11.83
C GLY A 76 -7.43 8.28 10.56
N SER A 77 -7.59 9.61 10.52
CA SER A 77 -8.13 10.34 9.37
C SER A 77 -7.18 10.32 8.16
N SER A 78 -7.71 10.64 6.98
CA SER A 78 -6.90 10.81 5.77
C SER A 78 -5.84 11.90 5.98
N VAL A 79 -4.66 11.68 5.41
CA VAL A 79 -3.51 12.56 5.54
C VAL A 79 -2.80 12.70 4.18
N SER A 80 -2.28 13.89 3.91
CA SER A 80 -1.41 14.14 2.75
C SER A 80 0.03 13.81 3.13
N VAL A 81 0.64 12.86 2.40
CA VAL A 81 1.99 12.36 2.66
C VAL A 81 2.78 12.26 1.36
N ARG A 82 4.09 12.16 1.49
CA ARG A 82 4.98 11.69 0.42
C ARG A 82 5.89 10.61 0.95
N LEU A 83 6.25 9.67 0.08
CA LEU A 83 7.22 8.62 0.36
C LEU A 83 8.54 8.94 -0.30
N GLY A 84 9.61 8.45 0.28
CA GLY A 84 10.95 8.60 -0.26
C GLY A 84 11.89 7.52 0.24
N TYR A 85 13.12 7.60 -0.21
CA TYR A 85 14.24 6.86 0.36
C TYR A 85 15.43 7.78 0.56
N SER A 86 16.22 7.50 1.59
CA SER A 86 17.50 8.17 1.82
C SER A 86 18.65 7.18 1.61
N MET A 87 19.66 7.59 0.86
CA MET A 87 20.86 6.81 0.57
C MET A 87 22.03 7.75 0.35
N SER A 88 23.19 7.44 0.94
CA SER A 88 24.42 8.24 0.77
C SER A 88 24.23 9.73 1.08
N GLY A 89 23.46 10.05 2.12
CA GLY A 89 23.23 11.42 2.57
C GLY A 89 22.21 12.23 1.76
N SER A 90 21.59 11.62 0.72
CA SER A 90 20.58 12.27 -0.10
C SER A 90 19.24 11.58 0.07
N THR A 91 18.14 12.35 0.06
CA THR A 91 16.78 11.84 0.10
C THR A 91 16.04 12.18 -1.19
N THR A 92 15.44 11.15 -1.80
CA THR A 92 14.59 11.28 -2.98
C THR A 92 13.14 11.04 -2.57
N TYR A 93 12.23 11.93 -2.95
CA TYR A 93 10.81 11.86 -2.61
C TYR A 93 9.93 11.67 -3.85
N SER A 94 8.77 11.03 -3.64
CA SER A 94 7.62 11.12 -4.55
C SER A 94 6.93 12.48 -4.42
N GLY A 95 5.97 12.77 -5.31
CA GLY A 95 4.96 13.80 -5.06
C GLY A 95 4.08 13.45 -3.85
N TYR A 96 3.43 14.47 -3.29
CA TYR A 96 2.43 14.27 -2.24
C TYR A 96 1.18 13.55 -2.77
N PHE A 97 0.57 12.74 -1.93
CA PHE A 97 -0.70 12.05 -2.19
C PHE A 97 -1.50 11.92 -0.89
N SER A 98 -2.81 11.77 -1.02
CA SER A 98 -3.69 11.52 0.13
C SER A 98 -3.82 10.03 0.37
N ILE A 99 -3.80 9.61 1.65
CA ILE A 99 -3.99 8.22 2.06
C ILE A 99 -4.92 8.15 3.26
N GLY A 100 -5.96 7.30 3.17
CA GLY A 100 -6.93 7.03 4.21
C GLY A 100 -6.65 5.73 4.97
N SER A 101 -7.37 5.52 6.06
CA SER A 101 -7.32 4.27 6.84
C SER A 101 -7.68 3.06 5.96
N GLY A 102 -6.95 1.95 6.11
CA GLY A 102 -7.12 0.73 5.33
C GLY A 102 -6.45 0.75 3.96
N GLN A 103 -5.81 1.84 3.57
CA GLN A 103 -5.12 1.95 2.29
C GLN A 103 -3.62 1.66 2.43
N THR A 104 -3.04 1.12 1.35
CA THR A 104 -1.60 0.90 1.20
C THR A 104 -1.14 1.52 -0.10
N VAL A 105 -0.09 2.32 -0.06
CA VAL A 105 0.52 2.96 -1.23
C VAL A 105 2.01 2.66 -1.25
N GLN A 106 2.51 2.21 -2.39
CA GLN A 106 3.93 1.98 -2.64
C GLN A 106 4.45 2.95 -3.70
N LYS A 107 5.63 3.47 -3.47
CA LYS A 107 6.44 4.20 -4.46
C LYS A 107 7.70 3.43 -4.75
N SER A 108 8.16 3.49 -5.99
CA SER A 108 9.34 2.77 -6.46
C SER A 108 10.27 3.69 -7.24
N TRP A 109 11.56 3.38 -7.13
CA TRP A 109 12.63 4.05 -7.87
C TRP A 109 13.58 3.00 -8.42
N SER A 110 14.16 3.29 -9.56
CA SER A 110 15.24 2.49 -10.14
C SER A 110 16.52 3.30 -10.13
N LYS A 111 17.59 2.73 -9.56
CA LYS A 111 18.90 3.36 -9.51
C LYS A 111 19.89 2.53 -10.29
N SER A 112 20.44 3.10 -11.38
CA SER A 112 21.46 2.43 -12.18
C SER A 112 22.71 2.17 -11.34
N GLY A 113 23.12 0.92 -11.25
CA GLY A 113 24.24 0.47 -10.43
C GLY A 113 23.84 -0.57 -9.37
N ALA A 114 24.86 -1.10 -8.67
CA ALA A 114 24.75 -2.16 -7.69
C ALA A 114 24.68 -1.57 -6.26
N TYR A 115 23.50 -1.18 -5.79
CA TYR A 115 23.30 -0.51 -4.51
C TYR A 115 22.64 -1.36 -3.43
N MET A 116 22.51 -2.68 -3.63
CA MET A 116 21.84 -3.56 -2.66
C MET A 116 22.49 -3.50 -1.27
N CYS A 117 23.82 -3.48 -1.20
CA CYS A 117 24.57 -3.45 0.05
C CYS A 117 24.80 -2.04 0.61
N TYR A 118 24.43 -0.99 -0.11
CA TYR A 118 24.49 0.36 0.42
C TYR A 118 23.40 0.58 1.46
N ASN A 119 23.74 1.26 2.53
CA ASN A 119 22.77 1.65 3.55
C ASN A 119 21.69 2.58 2.95
N SER A 120 20.44 2.23 3.15
CA SER A 120 19.31 3.08 2.76
C SER A 120 18.16 2.95 3.74
N THR A 121 17.37 4.01 3.88
CA THR A 121 16.16 4.05 4.71
C THR A 121 14.96 4.45 3.87
N GLY A 122 13.82 3.86 4.16
CA GLY A 122 12.54 4.37 3.66
C GLY A 122 12.09 5.57 4.48
N VAL A 123 11.50 6.54 3.80
CA VAL A 123 11.08 7.80 4.42
C VAL A 123 9.61 8.06 4.16
N LEU A 124 8.87 8.38 5.21
CA LEU A 124 7.52 8.95 5.16
C LEU A 124 7.58 10.38 5.68
N ASN A 125 7.11 11.34 4.90
CA ASN A 125 7.04 12.74 5.29
C ASN A 125 5.63 13.29 5.12
N TYR A 126 5.14 14.03 6.13
CA TYR A 126 3.89 14.77 6.12
C TYR A 126 4.01 16.00 7.03
N SER A 127 2.96 16.82 7.14
CA SER A 127 2.97 18.05 7.93
C SER A 127 3.31 17.84 9.41
N GLY A 128 3.02 16.65 9.97
CA GLY A 128 3.31 16.30 11.36
C GLY A 128 4.74 15.80 11.60
N GLY A 129 5.57 15.63 10.56
CA GLY A 129 6.95 15.18 10.74
C GLY A 129 7.46 14.25 9.66
N THR A 130 8.65 13.71 9.93
CA THR A 130 9.32 12.74 9.06
C THR A 130 9.66 11.49 9.85
N PHE A 131 9.33 10.33 9.30
CA PHE A 131 9.63 9.02 9.88
C PHE A 131 10.51 8.24 8.93
N GLN A 132 11.41 7.44 9.48
CA GLN A 132 12.33 6.62 8.72
C GLN A 132 12.33 5.18 9.22
N THR A 133 12.56 4.24 8.33
CA THR A 133 12.85 2.86 8.70
C THR A 133 14.28 2.75 9.24
N PRO A 134 14.62 1.68 9.96
CA PRO A 134 16.02 1.29 10.12
C PRO A 134 16.70 1.11 8.76
N SER A 135 18.04 1.14 8.76
CA SER A 135 18.83 0.99 7.54
C SER A 135 18.66 -0.42 6.94
N ALA A 136 18.36 -0.48 5.65
CA ALA A 136 18.37 -1.68 4.83
C ALA A 136 19.71 -1.80 4.07
N HIS A 137 20.31 -2.98 4.14
CA HIS A 137 21.57 -3.32 3.46
C HIS A 137 21.62 -4.84 3.23
N CYS A 138 22.58 -5.35 2.54
CA CYS A 138 22.81 -6.78 2.50
C CYS A 138 23.67 -7.33 3.65
#